data_2e9d1a75c9630a2f6654c8f31a8acd76
#
_entry.id   2e9d1a75c9630a2f6654c8f31a8acd76
#
_cell.length_a   1.000
_cell.length_b   1.000
_cell.length_c   1.000
_cell.angle_alpha   90.00
_cell.angle_beta   90.00
_cell.angle_gamma   90.00
#
_symmetry.space_group_name_H-M   'P 1'
#
loop_
_entity.id
_entity.type
_entity.pdbx_description
1 polymer ?
#
loop_
_entity_poly.entity_id
_entity_poly.type
_entity_poly.pdbx_seq_one_letter_code
_entity_poly.pdbx_strand_id
1 'polypeptide(L)'
;AEKDHEYELMLVVKDRTMKIYVDGEEYLDTIDKIPVPKPLYVSAALDEATGDVIVKAVNITGNLQTAQLALDGVNGTHNVLVEKMAAALSDENTMENKKCVVPAVSEETIPDGTFTRTFEPYSLTILRIRQ
;
A
#
# COMPACT_ATOMS: atom_id res chain seq x y z
N ALA A 1 -16.94 -40.50 7.26
CA ALA A 1 -18.35 -40.26 6.93
C ALA A 1 -19.00 -41.62 6.64
N GLU A 2 -20.16 -41.86 7.22
CA GLU A 2 -20.95 -43.06 6.96
C GLU A 2 -21.85 -42.84 5.74
N LYS A 3 -22.08 -43.89 4.97
CA LYS A 3 -22.95 -43.83 3.80
C LYS A 3 -24.40 -43.71 4.28
N ASP A 4 -25.16 -42.79 3.67
CA ASP A 4 -26.58 -42.54 3.99
C ASP A 4 -26.82 -41.91 5.39
N HIS A 5 -25.79 -41.29 6.01
CA HIS A 5 -25.94 -40.49 7.22
C HIS A 5 -26.06 -38.99 6.86
N GLU A 6 -27.05 -38.34 7.43
CA GLU A 6 -27.24 -36.90 7.30
C GLU A 6 -26.39 -36.19 8.38
N TYR A 7 -25.49 -35.28 7.95
CA TYR A 7 -24.60 -34.52 8.83
C TYR A 7 -25.11 -33.10 8.97
N GLU A 8 -25.18 -32.60 10.20
CA GLU A 8 -25.38 -31.18 10.45
C GLU A 8 -24.04 -30.43 10.40
N LEU A 9 -23.93 -29.48 9.48
CA LEU A 9 -22.73 -28.63 9.35
C LEU A 9 -23.03 -27.23 9.84
N MET A 10 -22.26 -26.74 10.82
CA MET A 10 -22.32 -25.35 11.30
C MET A 10 -20.97 -24.67 11.05
N LEU A 11 -21.01 -23.53 10.34
CA LEU A 11 -19.85 -22.67 10.13
C LEU A 11 -20.03 -21.40 10.97
N VAL A 12 -19.07 -21.13 11.86
CA VAL A 12 -19.00 -19.91 12.65
C VAL A 12 -17.80 -19.09 12.20
N VAL A 13 -18.05 -17.87 11.72
CA VAL A 13 -17.01 -16.91 11.36
C VAL A 13 -17.16 -15.69 12.27
N LYS A 14 -16.11 -15.40 13.04
CA LYS A 14 -16.06 -14.24 13.92
C LYS A 14 -14.67 -13.63 13.88
N ASP A 15 -14.61 -12.33 13.60
CA ASP A 15 -13.37 -11.61 13.38
C ASP A 15 -12.54 -12.29 12.29
N ARG A 16 -11.43 -12.91 12.63
CA ARG A 16 -10.58 -13.67 11.71
C ARG A 16 -10.53 -15.17 12.03
N THR A 17 -11.40 -15.64 12.91
CA THR A 17 -11.51 -17.05 13.30
C THR A 17 -12.63 -17.72 12.52
N MET A 18 -12.37 -18.90 12.02
CA MET A 18 -13.34 -19.76 11.36
C MET A 18 -13.37 -21.10 12.08
N LYS A 19 -14.57 -21.49 12.53
CA LYS A 19 -14.81 -22.80 13.16
C LYS A 19 -15.84 -23.55 12.37
N ILE A 20 -15.60 -24.84 12.20
CA ILE A 20 -16.52 -25.77 11.56
C ILE A 20 -16.90 -26.84 12.59
N TYR A 21 -18.18 -27.04 12.76
CA TYR A 21 -18.75 -28.11 13.59
C TYR A 21 -19.48 -29.11 12.70
N VAL A 22 -19.36 -30.36 13.04
CA VAL A 22 -20.08 -31.48 12.40
C VAL A 22 -20.85 -32.20 13.50
N ASP A 23 -22.17 -32.28 13.40
CA ASP A 23 -23.06 -32.85 14.42
C ASP A 23 -22.81 -32.28 15.83
N GLY A 24 -22.49 -30.97 15.90
CA GLY A 24 -22.21 -30.26 17.14
C GLY A 24 -20.78 -30.43 17.67
N GLU A 25 -19.96 -31.30 17.09
CA GLU A 25 -18.55 -31.47 17.46
C GLU A 25 -17.64 -30.52 16.65
N GLU A 26 -16.67 -29.88 17.30
CA GLU A 26 -15.70 -29.00 16.62
C GLU A 26 -14.75 -29.84 15.74
N TYR A 27 -14.88 -29.65 14.43
CA TYR A 27 -14.06 -30.33 13.43
C TYR A 27 -12.85 -29.51 13.00
N LEU A 28 -12.98 -28.18 12.94
CA LEU A 28 -11.92 -27.26 12.53
C LEU A 28 -12.01 -25.98 13.34
N ASP A 29 -10.87 -25.55 13.88
CA ASP A 29 -10.65 -24.21 14.40
C ASP A 29 -9.42 -23.61 13.71
N THR A 30 -9.60 -22.54 12.97
CA THR A 30 -8.52 -21.91 12.23
C THR A 30 -8.69 -20.39 12.18
N ILE A 31 -7.57 -19.70 12.00
CA ILE A 31 -7.55 -18.26 11.84
C ILE A 31 -7.26 -17.95 10.38
N ASP A 32 -7.99 -16.98 9.83
CA ASP A 32 -7.67 -16.43 8.53
C ASP A 32 -6.23 -15.90 8.52
N LYS A 33 -5.40 -16.51 7.69
CA LYS A 33 -3.98 -16.18 7.53
C LYS A 33 -3.73 -15.12 6.46
N ILE A 34 -4.77 -14.56 5.85
CA ILE A 34 -4.60 -13.49 4.88
C ILE A 34 -3.96 -12.29 5.60
N PRO A 35 -2.78 -11.84 5.18
CA PRO A 35 -2.11 -10.70 5.80
C PRO A 35 -2.99 -9.46 5.72
N VAL A 36 -3.10 -8.71 6.82
CA VAL A 36 -3.72 -7.38 6.78
C VAL A 36 -2.83 -6.50 5.91
N PRO A 37 -3.37 -5.87 4.85
CA PRO A 37 -2.58 -4.97 4.02
C PRO A 37 -1.96 -3.86 4.86
N LYS A 38 -0.69 -3.54 4.59
CA LYS A 38 -0.05 -2.37 5.21
C LYS A 38 -0.69 -1.09 4.66
N PRO A 39 -0.82 -0.03 5.47
CA PRO A 39 -1.40 1.23 4.99
C PRO A 39 -0.53 1.92 3.94
N LEU A 40 0.79 1.74 4.03
CA LEU A 40 1.79 2.35 3.15
C LEU A 40 2.78 1.30 2.66
N TYR A 41 2.99 1.25 1.35
CA TYR A 41 4.02 0.44 0.70
C TYR A 41 5.07 1.36 0.10
N VAL A 42 6.34 1.10 0.40
CA VAL A 42 7.47 1.91 -0.09
C VAL A 42 8.53 0.99 -0.68
N SER A 43 9.12 1.41 -1.79
CA SER A 43 10.30 0.79 -2.40
C SER A 43 11.27 1.85 -2.89
N ALA A 44 12.55 1.52 -2.94
CA ALA A 44 13.59 2.37 -3.50
C ALA A 44 14.41 1.61 -4.54
N ALA A 45 14.93 2.33 -5.52
CA ALA A 45 15.81 1.82 -6.57
C ALA A 45 16.84 2.89 -6.94
N LEU A 46 18.00 2.47 -7.42
CA LEU A 46 19.03 3.32 -8.00
C LEU A 46 18.89 3.30 -9.53
N ASP A 47 18.88 4.48 -10.15
CA ASP A 47 19.02 4.64 -11.58
C ASP A 47 20.51 4.65 -11.92
N GLU A 48 21.03 3.54 -12.42
CA GLU A 48 22.48 3.39 -12.70
C GLU A 48 22.99 4.35 -13.78
N ALA A 49 22.13 4.85 -14.64
CA ALA A 49 22.52 5.75 -15.72
C ALA A 49 22.75 7.19 -15.23
N THR A 50 21.99 7.62 -14.22
CA THR A 50 22.03 8.99 -13.69
C THR A 50 22.59 9.09 -12.27
N GLY A 51 22.61 7.97 -11.54
CA GLY A 51 22.91 7.93 -10.11
C GLY A 51 21.73 8.34 -9.22
N ASP A 52 20.60 8.71 -9.80
CA ASP A 52 19.44 9.17 -9.03
C ASP A 52 18.83 8.05 -8.19
N VAL A 53 18.39 8.39 -6.99
CA VAL A 53 17.61 7.47 -6.15
C VAL A 53 16.12 7.70 -6.41
N ILE A 54 15.41 6.63 -6.78
CA ILE A 54 13.98 6.67 -7.06
C ILE A 54 13.25 5.97 -5.93
N VAL A 55 12.42 6.71 -5.18
CA VAL A 55 11.55 6.18 -4.14
C VAL A 55 10.12 6.18 -4.65
N LYS A 56 9.43 5.04 -4.53
CA LYS A 56 8.02 4.89 -4.87
C LYS A 56 7.24 4.54 -3.61
N ALA A 57 6.18 5.29 -3.34
CA ALA A 57 5.31 5.08 -2.18
C ALA A 57 3.85 5.03 -2.61
N VAL A 58 3.12 4.03 -2.09
CA VAL A 58 1.68 3.85 -2.35
C VAL A 58 0.95 3.85 -1.02
N ASN A 59 0.09 4.83 -0.81
CA ASN A 59 -0.86 4.88 0.29
C ASN A 59 -2.20 4.32 -0.19
N ILE A 60 -2.59 3.16 0.33
CA ILE A 60 -3.85 2.48 -0.04
C ILE A 60 -5.03 2.83 0.86
N THR A 61 -4.86 3.78 1.79
CA THR A 61 -5.88 4.14 2.77
C THR A 61 -6.49 5.52 2.51
N GLY A 62 -7.65 5.75 3.07
CA GLY A 62 -8.32 7.05 3.08
C GLY A 62 -7.75 8.06 4.08
N ASN A 63 -6.61 7.77 4.73
CA ASN A 63 -5.96 8.63 5.71
C ASN A 63 -4.57 9.04 5.25
N LEU A 64 -4.12 10.21 5.68
CA LEU A 64 -2.73 10.62 5.54
C LEU A 64 -1.81 9.61 6.23
N GLN A 65 -0.73 9.22 5.56
CA GLN A 65 0.32 8.38 6.13
C GLN A 65 1.62 9.13 6.20
N THR A 66 2.20 9.25 7.40
CA THR A 66 3.49 9.92 7.59
C THR A 66 4.55 8.88 7.90
N ALA A 67 5.66 8.93 7.17
CA ALA A 67 6.80 8.04 7.36
C ALA A 67 8.11 8.81 7.36
N GLN A 68 9.06 8.35 8.16
CA GLN A 68 10.46 8.74 8.04
C GLN A 68 11.12 7.87 6.97
N LEU A 69 11.73 8.50 6.00
CA LEU A 69 12.55 7.85 4.98
C LEU A 69 14.02 8.02 5.37
N ALA A 70 14.78 6.93 5.30
CA ALA A 70 16.22 6.94 5.50
C ALA A 70 16.87 6.25 4.28
N LEU A 71 17.65 7.00 3.53
CA LEU A 71 18.29 6.57 2.29
C LEU A 71 19.79 6.53 2.50
N ASP A 72 20.33 5.34 2.65
CA ASP A 72 21.76 5.14 2.83
C ASP A 72 22.53 5.63 1.58
N GLY A 73 23.60 6.38 1.82
CA GLY A 73 24.45 6.93 0.76
C GLY A 73 23.96 8.26 0.18
N VAL A 74 22.78 8.76 0.56
CA VAL A 74 22.29 10.09 0.21
C VAL A 74 22.64 11.03 1.35
N ASN A 75 23.55 11.99 1.11
CA ASN A 75 24.03 12.91 2.15
C ASN A 75 23.94 14.35 1.67
N GLY A 76 23.48 15.24 2.56
CA GLY A 76 23.34 16.64 2.27
C GLY A 76 22.07 16.99 1.48
N THR A 77 22.04 18.17 0.96
CA THR A 77 20.86 18.75 0.32
C THR A 77 20.73 18.29 -1.13
N HIS A 78 19.57 17.74 -1.48
CA HIS A 78 19.28 17.26 -2.84
C HIS A 78 17.99 17.85 -3.39
N ASN A 79 17.97 18.11 -4.70
CA ASN A 79 16.75 18.43 -5.43
C ASN A 79 15.95 17.14 -5.73
N VAL A 80 14.67 17.20 -5.52
CA VAL A 80 13.75 16.07 -5.70
C VAL A 80 12.67 16.44 -6.70
N LEU A 81 12.58 15.69 -7.78
CA LEU A 81 11.42 15.71 -8.65
C LEU A 81 10.35 14.79 -8.05
N VAL A 82 9.18 15.36 -7.79
CA VAL A 82 8.04 14.65 -7.21
C VAL A 82 6.97 14.48 -8.27
N GLU A 83 6.64 13.23 -8.56
CA GLU A 83 5.46 12.89 -9.36
C GLU A 83 4.43 12.26 -8.42
N LYS A 84 3.25 12.86 -8.36
CA LYS A 84 2.18 12.40 -7.47
C LYS A 84 0.88 12.22 -8.24
N MET A 85 0.22 11.09 -7.99
CA MET A 85 -1.13 10.83 -8.44
C MET A 85 -1.97 10.48 -7.21
N ALA A 86 -3.01 11.26 -6.95
CA ALA A 86 -3.96 11.03 -5.85
C ALA A 86 -5.37 11.33 -6.35
N ALA A 87 -6.32 10.49 -5.95
CA ALA A 87 -7.72 10.61 -6.35
C ALA A 87 -8.63 9.90 -5.36
N ALA A 88 -9.93 10.19 -5.37
CA ALA A 88 -10.90 9.39 -4.64
C ALA A 88 -11.05 8.02 -5.31
N LEU A 89 -11.48 7.00 -4.53
CA LEU A 89 -11.67 5.63 -5.07
C LEU A 89 -12.71 5.54 -6.18
N SER A 90 -13.60 6.53 -6.26
CA SER A 90 -14.63 6.62 -7.31
C SER A 90 -14.17 7.37 -8.55
N ASP A 91 -12.98 8.00 -8.51
CA ASP A 91 -12.50 8.80 -9.63
C ASP A 91 -11.90 7.89 -10.70
N GLU A 92 -12.32 8.12 -11.92
CA GLU A 92 -11.85 7.36 -13.07
C GLU A 92 -11.69 8.25 -14.31
N ASN A 93 -10.78 7.87 -15.18
CA ASN A 93 -10.66 8.48 -16.49
C ASN A 93 -11.67 7.83 -17.43
N THR A 94 -12.58 8.63 -17.98
CA THR A 94 -13.60 8.19 -18.94
C THR A 94 -13.32 8.75 -20.33
N MET A 95 -14.11 8.35 -21.32
CA MET A 95 -14.03 8.92 -22.68
C MET A 95 -14.38 10.40 -22.69
N GLU A 96 -15.29 10.84 -21.82
CA GLU A 96 -15.75 12.22 -21.65
C GLU A 96 -14.79 13.04 -20.79
N ASN A 97 -14.19 12.41 -19.76
CA ASN A 97 -13.23 13.05 -18.84
C ASN A 97 -11.92 12.26 -18.76
N LYS A 98 -11.06 12.45 -19.74
CA LYS A 98 -9.80 11.71 -19.90
C LYS A 98 -8.71 12.09 -18.91
N LYS A 99 -8.91 13.16 -18.15
CA LYS A 99 -7.91 13.73 -17.24
C LYS A 99 -8.45 13.92 -15.81
N CYS A 100 -9.39 13.09 -15.39
CA CYS A 100 -9.89 13.09 -14.03
C CYS A 100 -8.77 12.70 -13.03
N VAL A 101 -8.02 11.66 -13.35
CA VAL A 101 -6.89 11.18 -12.56
C VAL A 101 -5.62 11.28 -13.41
N VAL A 102 -4.75 12.24 -13.07
CA VAL A 102 -3.49 12.48 -13.78
C VAL A 102 -2.36 12.74 -12.80
N PRO A 103 -1.11 12.40 -13.14
CA PRO A 103 0.04 12.77 -12.33
C PRO A 103 0.22 14.28 -12.28
N ALA A 104 0.51 14.80 -11.09
CA ALA A 104 1.02 16.16 -10.87
C ALA A 104 2.52 16.09 -10.61
N VAL A 105 3.26 17.01 -11.20
CA VAL A 105 4.73 17.09 -11.08
C VAL A 105 5.10 18.36 -10.33
N SER A 106 6.02 18.25 -9.38
CA SER A 106 6.59 19.37 -8.63
C SER A 106 8.06 19.14 -8.32
N GLU A 107 8.77 20.21 -7.99
CA GLU A 107 10.16 20.11 -7.50
C GLU A 107 10.20 20.61 -6.06
N GLU A 108 11.00 19.92 -5.26
CA GLU A 108 11.26 20.26 -3.85
C GLU A 108 12.71 19.97 -3.49
N THR A 109 13.11 20.31 -2.27
CA THR A 109 14.46 20.06 -1.76
C THR A 109 14.36 19.29 -0.47
N ILE A 110 15.16 18.23 -0.32
CA ILE A 110 15.36 17.54 0.96
C ILE A 110 16.70 17.99 1.57
N PRO A 111 16.77 18.17 2.90
CA PRO A 111 18.00 18.66 3.55
C PRO A 111 19.05 17.56 3.70
N ASP A 112 18.65 16.30 3.72
CA ASP A 112 19.50 15.12 3.91
C ASP A 112 18.78 13.85 3.45
N GLY A 113 19.48 12.73 3.35
CA GLY A 113 18.92 11.40 3.04
C GLY A 113 17.93 10.88 4.08
N THR A 114 17.90 11.48 5.29
CA THR A 114 16.90 11.15 6.30
C THR A 114 15.91 12.30 6.44
N PHE A 115 14.66 12.06 6.06
CA PHE A 115 13.60 13.08 6.12
C PHE A 115 12.23 12.46 6.37
N THR A 116 11.30 13.26 6.90
CA THR A 116 9.92 12.86 7.13
C THR A 116 9.04 13.33 5.98
N ARG A 117 8.16 12.45 5.49
CA ARG A 117 7.21 12.77 4.44
C ARG A 117 5.81 12.27 4.76
N THR A 118 4.81 13.07 4.40
CA THR A 118 3.40 12.71 4.47
C THR A 118 2.89 12.38 3.07
N PHE A 119 2.20 11.26 2.95
CA PHE A 119 1.59 10.74 1.72
C PHE A 119 0.08 10.91 1.80
N GLU A 120 -0.50 11.48 0.74
CA GLU A 120 -1.94 11.71 0.66
C GLU A 120 -2.73 10.40 0.62
N PRO A 121 -4.03 10.42 0.98
CA PRO A 121 -4.91 9.28 0.83
C PRO A 121 -4.96 8.79 -0.62
N TYR A 122 -5.05 7.46 -0.80
CA TYR A 122 -5.21 6.81 -2.10
C TYR A 122 -4.26 7.36 -3.16
N SER A 123 -2.97 7.41 -2.84
CA SER A 123 -1.96 8.05 -3.70
C SER A 123 -0.81 7.14 -4.07
N LEU A 124 -0.26 7.39 -5.26
CA LEU A 124 1.08 6.98 -5.68
C LEU A 124 1.96 8.23 -5.69
N THR A 125 3.09 8.18 -5.00
CA THR A 125 4.11 9.23 -5.00
C THR A 125 5.44 8.64 -5.45
N ILE A 126 6.07 9.27 -6.43
CA ILE A 126 7.42 8.93 -6.90
C ILE A 126 8.32 10.12 -6.59
N LEU A 127 9.41 9.86 -5.90
CA LEU A 127 10.46 10.84 -5.60
C LEU A 127 11.69 10.46 -6.40
N ARG A 128 12.15 11.33 -7.28
CA ARG A 128 13.45 11.19 -7.95
C ARG A 128 14.42 12.16 -7.29
N ILE A 129 15.32 11.63 -6.49
CA ILE A 129 16.34 12.38 -5.75
C ILE A 129 17.58 12.43 -6.64
N ARG A 130 17.90 13.63 -7.12
CA ARG A 130 19.03 13.86 -8.03
C ARG A 130 20.33 13.86 -7.24
N GLN A 131 21.33 13.11 -7.75
CA GLN A 131 22.67 13.01 -7.19
C GLN A 131 23.62 14.01 -7.84
#